data_0c40d6893552e880471b099994dbeac8
#
_entry.id   0c40d6893552e880471b099994dbeac8
#
_cell.length_a   1.000
_cell.length_b   1.000
_cell.length_c   1.000
_cell.angle_alpha   90.00
_cell.angle_beta   90.00
_cell.angle_gamma   90.00
#
_symmetry.space_group_name_H-M   'P 1'
#
loop_
_entity.id
_entity.type
_entity.pdbx_description
1 polymer ?
#
loop_
_entity_poly.entity_id
_entity_poly.type
_entity_poly.pdbx_seq_one_letter_code
_entity_poly.pdbx_strand_id
1 'polypeptide(L)'
;MKLLLLGPLLVCLIAQFKTEAHPISLEERAVDLVIAKYDKQLKKRLEGTGVNPAYMVFKEDDCNVRVKAGTHQPDTFSAMEWFDVDVCNGQIELIDLTRRQ
;
A
#
# COMPACT_ATOMS: atom_id res chain seq x y z
N MET A 1 -32.06 10.29 35.32
CA MET A 1 -31.04 9.33 35.73
C MET A 1 -30.85 8.20 34.75
N LYS A 2 -31.91 7.60 34.32
CA LYS A 2 -31.76 6.50 33.38
C LYS A 2 -31.19 6.93 32.06
N LEU A 3 -31.47 8.13 31.64
CA LEU A 3 -30.94 8.64 30.40
C LEU A 3 -29.42 8.74 30.42
N LEU A 4 -28.87 9.04 31.58
CA LEU A 4 -27.44 9.13 31.70
C LEU A 4 -26.75 7.81 31.48
N LEU A 5 -27.39 6.71 31.85
CA LEU A 5 -26.84 5.41 31.67
C LEU A 5 -26.83 5.00 30.23
N LEU A 6 -27.87 5.37 29.47
CA LEU A 6 -27.97 5.02 28.09
C LEU A 6 -26.91 5.71 27.22
N GLY A 7 -26.62 6.96 27.54
CA GLY A 7 -25.64 7.71 26.80
C GLY A 7 -24.26 7.06 26.77
N PRO A 8 -23.74 6.73 27.96
CA PRO A 8 -22.42 6.08 28.00
C PRO A 8 -22.39 4.76 27.27
N LEU A 9 -23.47 4.00 27.34
CA LEU A 9 -23.52 2.71 26.65
C LEU A 9 -23.41 2.86 25.14
N LEU A 10 -24.10 3.86 24.60
CA LEU A 10 -24.05 4.10 23.17
C LEU A 10 -22.65 4.48 22.73
N VAL A 11 -21.97 5.26 23.51
CA VAL A 11 -20.60 5.66 23.19
C VAL A 11 -19.69 4.44 23.16
N CYS A 12 -19.87 3.53 24.10
CA CYS A 12 -19.06 2.33 24.14
C CYS A 12 -19.28 1.47 22.91
N LEU A 13 -20.50 1.36 22.45
CA LEU A 13 -20.80 0.58 21.26
C LEU A 13 -20.10 1.16 20.03
N ILE A 14 -20.12 2.46 19.90
CA ILE A 14 -19.45 3.12 18.77
C ILE A 14 -17.96 2.84 18.80
N ALA A 15 -17.38 2.89 19.99
CA ALA A 15 -15.96 2.62 20.13
C ALA A 15 -15.62 1.19 19.69
N GLN A 16 -16.50 0.25 20.01
CA GLN A 16 -16.27 -1.13 19.62
C GLN A 16 -16.23 -1.32 18.12
N PHE A 17 -17.08 -0.61 17.40
CA PHE A 17 -17.05 -0.69 15.94
C PHE A 17 -15.71 -0.26 15.38
N LYS A 18 -15.13 0.77 15.94
CA LYS A 18 -13.85 1.24 15.48
C LYS A 18 -12.74 0.23 15.72
N THR A 19 -12.81 -0.47 16.82
CA THR A 19 -11.76 -1.42 17.15
C THR A 19 -11.80 -2.67 16.28
N GLU A 20 -12.87 -2.87 15.55
CA GLU A 20 -12.96 -4.04 14.67
C GLU A 20 -12.33 -3.82 13.32
N ALA A 21 -11.91 -2.60 13.01
CA ALA A 21 -11.23 -2.33 11.76
C ALA A 21 -9.91 -3.11 11.73
N HIS A 22 -9.62 -3.73 10.60
CA HIS A 22 -8.39 -4.47 10.43
C HIS A 22 -7.19 -3.53 10.42
N PRO A 23 -6.12 -3.86 11.13
CA PRO A 23 -4.89 -3.10 10.99
C PRO A 23 -4.35 -3.30 9.58
N ILE A 24 -3.81 -2.24 9.00
CA ILE A 24 -3.20 -2.32 7.69
C ILE A 24 -1.87 -3.05 7.82
N SER A 25 -1.64 -4.04 6.97
CA SER A 25 -0.39 -4.79 7.01
C SER A 25 0.78 -3.92 6.55
N LEU A 26 1.98 -4.38 6.84
CA LEU A 26 3.19 -3.68 6.44
C LEU A 26 3.25 -3.58 4.92
N GLU A 27 2.92 -4.66 4.24
CA GLU A 27 2.94 -4.71 2.78
C GLU A 27 1.92 -3.74 2.18
N GLU A 28 0.73 -3.68 2.74
CA GLU A 28 -0.29 -2.75 2.26
C GLU A 28 0.16 -1.31 2.43
N ARG A 29 0.80 -1.00 3.54
CA ARG A 29 1.29 0.35 3.77
C ARG A 29 2.36 0.73 2.76
N ALA A 30 3.23 -0.22 2.43
CA ALA A 30 4.28 0.03 1.45
C ALA A 30 3.67 0.32 0.08
N VAL A 31 2.69 -0.46 -0.33
CA VAL A 31 2.01 -0.23 -1.61
C VAL A 31 1.30 1.11 -1.61
N ASP A 32 0.61 1.44 -0.52
CA ASP A 32 -0.09 2.71 -0.42
C ASP A 32 0.87 3.89 -0.57
N LEU A 33 2.04 3.79 0.02
CA LEU A 33 3.05 4.85 -0.10
C LEU A 33 3.52 5.01 -1.54
N VAL A 34 3.77 3.89 -2.22
CA VAL A 34 4.19 3.91 -3.61
C VAL A 34 3.08 4.47 -4.50
N ILE A 35 1.86 4.03 -4.28
CA ILE A 35 0.72 4.52 -5.07
C ILE A 35 0.57 6.03 -4.91
N ALA A 36 0.63 6.51 -3.68
CA ALA A 36 0.46 7.94 -3.41
C ALA A 36 1.49 8.78 -4.16
N LYS A 37 2.68 8.25 -4.34
CA LYS A 37 3.76 9.03 -4.94
C LYS A 37 3.95 8.79 -6.44
N TYR A 38 3.75 7.57 -6.89
CA TYR A 38 4.14 7.19 -8.25
C TYR A 38 3.02 6.68 -9.15
N ASP A 39 1.85 6.35 -8.61
CA ASP A 39 0.80 5.73 -9.41
C ASP A 39 0.41 6.59 -10.60
N LYS A 40 0.34 7.90 -10.41
CA LYS A 40 -0.03 8.81 -11.48
C LYS A 40 0.96 8.74 -12.65
N GLN A 41 2.25 8.68 -12.33
CA GLN A 41 3.27 8.59 -13.36
C GLN A 41 3.22 7.26 -14.08
N LEU A 42 2.96 6.19 -13.34
CA LEU A 42 2.88 4.86 -13.93
C LEU A 42 1.67 4.76 -14.85
N LYS A 43 0.53 5.31 -14.43
CA LYS A 43 -0.65 5.34 -15.26
C LYS A 43 -0.43 6.11 -16.56
N LYS A 44 0.31 7.20 -16.46
CA LYS A 44 0.63 8.00 -17.63
C LYS A 44 1.48 7.22 -18.62
N ARG A 45 2.44 6.44 -18.13
CA ARG A 45 3.28 5.61 -18.99
C ARG A 45 2.48 4.52 -19.69
N LEU A 46 1.39 4.08 -19.08
CA LEU A 46 0.53 3.04 -19.65
C LEU A 46 -0.67 3.60 -20.39
N GLU A 47 -0.72 4.90 -20.56
CA GLU A 47 -1.83 5.57 -21.22
C GLU A 47 -1.97 5.05 -22.64
N GLY A 48 -3.20 4.75 -23.04
CA GLY A 48 -3.48 4.24 -24.38
C GLY A 48 -3.33 2.73 -24.52
N THR A 49 -2.78 2.05 -23.53
CA THR A 49 -2.61 0.59 -23.60
C THR A 49 -3.81 -0.18 -23.09
N GLY A 50 -4.68 0.49 -22.31
CA GLY A 50 -5.80 -0.19 -21.66
C GLY A 50 -5.38 -1.01 -20.46
N VAL A 51 -4.13 -0.89 -20.03
CA VAL A 51 -3.60 -1.66 -18.92
C VAL A 51 -3.37 -0.73 -17.72
N ASN A 52 -3.72 -1.21 -16.53
CA ASN A 52 -3.49 -0.47 -15.29
C ASN A 52 -2.24 -0.98 -14.59
N PRO A 53 -1.57 -0.12 -13.82
CA PRO A 53 -0.42 -0.58 -13.03
C PRO A 53 -0.84 -1.64 -12.02
N ALA A 54 0.04 -2.58 -11.79
CA ALA A 54 -0.12 -3.61 -10.78
C ALA A 54 1.11 -3.58 -9.88
N TYR A 55 0.95 -4.08 -8.67
CA TYR A 55 2.02 -4.02 -7.68
C TYR A 55 2.25 -5.38 -7.04
N MET A 56 3.51 -5.72 -6.87
CA MET A 56 3.90 -6.96 -6.23
C MET A 56 4.81 -6.60 -5.06
N VAL A 57 4.58 -7.21 -3.91
CA VAL A 57 5.26 -6.81 -2.67
C VAL A 57 6.04 -7.96 -2.07
N PHE A 58 7.20 -7.63 -1.52
CA PHE A 58 8.06 -8.58 -0.84
C PHE A 58 8.57 -7.96 0.45
N LYS A 59 8.13 -8.50 1.57
CA LYS A 59 8.59 -8.04 2.88
C LYS A 59 10.01 -8.53 3.09
N GLU A 60 10.92 -7.60 3.39
CA GLU A 60 12.31 -7.94 3.64
C GLU A 60 12.62 -8.02 5.13
N ASP A 61 12.08 -7.09 5.91
CA ASP A 61 12.18 -7.13 7.36
C ASP A 61 11.06 -6.30 7.96
N ASP A 62 11.14 -5.99 9.25
CA ASP A 62 10.03 -5.33 9.95
C ASP A 62 9.75 -3.92 9.47
N CYS A 63 10.67 -3.30 8.79
CA CYS A 63 10.50 -1.93 8.29
C CYS A 63 10.61 -1.83 6.79
N ASN A 64 11.27 -2.78 6.14
CA ASN A 64 11.61 -2.67 4.73
C ASN A 64 10.81 -3.62 3.87
N VAL A 65 10.19 -3.06 2.84
CA VAL A 65 9.38 -3.81 1.90
C VAL A 65 9.79 -3.42 0.49
N ARG A 66 10.01 -4.42 -0.35
CA ARG A 66 10.27 -4.16 -1.75
C ARG A 66 8.95 -4.18 -2.51
N VAL A 67 8.70 -3.14 -3.29
CA VAL A 67 7.51 -3.05 -4.13
C VAL A 67 7.95 -3.01 -5.57
N LYS A 68 7.42 -3.92 -6.38
CA LYS A 68 7.64 -3.90 -7.82
C LYS A 68 6.37 -3.42 -8.47
N ALA A 69 6.46 -2.37 -9.26
CA ALA A 69 5.33 -1.84 -10.00
C ALA A 69 5.46 -2.22 -11.45
N GLY A 70 4.38 -2.64 -12.06
CA GLY A 70 4.42 -3.05 -13.46
C GLY A 70 3.06 -3.41 -13.98
N THR A 71 3.00 -4.42 -14.85
CA THR A 71 1.76 -4.87 -15.44
C THR A 71 1.56 -6.35 -15.19
N HIS A 72 0.32 -6.72 -14.94
CA HIS A 72 -0.05 -8.11 -14.69
C HIS A 72 -0.55 -8.74 -15.98
N GLN A 73 0.15 -9.77 -16.43
CA GLN A 73 -0.24 -10.56 -17.58
C GLN A 73 -0.89 -11.84 -17.08
N PRO A 74 -1.61 -12.59 -17.94
CA PRO A 74 -2.25 -13.82 -17.47
C PRO A 74 -1.31 -14.79 -16.78
N ASP A 75 -0.07 -14.90 -17.28
CA ASP A 75 0.88 -15.88 -16.73
C ASP A 75 2.09 -15.27 -16.08
N THR A 76 2.27 -13.96 -16.18
CA THR A 76 3.49 -13.34 -15.68
C THR A 76 3.21 -11.93 -15.18
N PHE A 77 4.17 -11.40 -14.44
CA PHE A 77 4.19 -10.02 -14.02
C PHE A 77 5.42 -9.36 -14.63
N SER A 78 5.20 -8.26 -15.36
CA SER A 78 6.29 -7.50 -15.96
C SER A 78 6.57 -6.26 -15.14
N ALA A 79 7.72 -6.23 -14.48
CA ALA A 79 8.09 -5.09 -13.64
C ALA A 79 8.59 -3.94 -14.49
N MET A 80 8.09 -2.74 -14.17
CA MET A 80 8.55 -1.50 -14.79
C MET A 80 9.50 -0.76 -13.88
N GLU A 81 9.21 -0.76 -12.56
CA GLU A 81 10.01 -0.06 -11.58
C GLU A 81 10.08 -0.89 -10.31
N TRP A 82 11.18 -0.74 -9.59
CA TRP A 82 11.37 -1.37 -8.28
C TRP A 82 11.58 -0.28 -7.25
N PHE A 83 10.95 -0.46 -6.10
CA PHE A 83 11.06 0.49 -4.99
C PHE A 83 11.44 -0.24 -3.71
N ASP A 84 12.34 0.36 -2.95
CA ASP A 84 12.57 -0.06 -1.57
C ASP A 84 11.85 0.93 -0.67
N VAL A 85 10.93 0.42 0.14
CA VAL A 85 10.10 1.26 1.00
C VAL A 85 10.46 1.01 2.45
N ASP A 86 10.86 2.07 3.14
CA ASP A 86 11.04 2.03 4.59
C ASP A 86 9.73 2.49 5.20
N VAL A 87 8.90 1.52 5.59
CA VAL A 87 7.56 1.81 6.10
C VAL A 87 7.61 2.51 7.45
N CYS A 88 8.66 2.22 8.23
CA CYS A 88 8.80 2.86 9.55
C CYS A 88 9.04 4.36 9.44
N ASN A 89 9.74 4.80 8.41
CA ASN A 89 10.04 6.21 8.19
C ASN A 89 9.26 6.83 7.05
N GLY A 90 8.51 6.02 6.31
CA GLY A 90 7.72 6.51 5.18
C GLY A 90 8.55 6.93 3.98
N GLN A 91 9.76 6.39 3.84
CA GLN A 91 10.66 6.76 2.76
C GLN A 91 10.62 5.73 1.64
N ILE A 92 10.72 6.23 0.41
CA ILE A 92 10.71 5.39 -0.79
C ILE A 92 11.98 5.67 -1.57
N GLU A 93 12.68 4.59 -1.93
CA GLU A 93 13.85 4.68 -2.78
C GLU A 93 13.57 3.97 -4.09
N LEU A 94 13.68 4.68 -5.19
CA LEU A 94 13.54 4.11 -6.52
C LEU A 94 14.84 3.41 -6.90
N ILE A 95 14.75 2.14 -7.22
CA ILE A 95 15.94 1.35 -7.57
C ILE A 95 16.19 1.44 -9.06
N ASP A 96 17.40 1.81 -9.42
CA ASP A 96 17.78 1.89 -10.83
C ASP A 96 18.12 0.50 -11.34
N LEU A 97 17.22 -0.08 -12.13
CA LEU A 97 17.38 -1.43 -12.63
C LEU A 97 18.54 -1.57 -13.62
N THR A 98 18.92 -0.50 -14.26
CA THR A 98 20.00 -0.55 -15.21
C THR A 98 21.35 -0.77 -14.55
N ARG A 99 21.44 -0.52 -13.25
CA ARG A 99 22.70 -0.67 -12.51
C ARG A 99 22.82 -2.01 -11.80
N ARG A 100 21.86 -2.89 -12.00
CA ARG A 100 21.82 -4.14 -11.25
C ARG A 100 22.59 -5.27 -11.90
N GLN A 101 23.28 -5.00 -12.90
CA GLN A 101 24.09 -6.06 -13.55
C GLN A 101 25.42 -6.30 -12.87
#